data_6aa109eba9867a6959b902024e762815
#
_entry.id   6aa109eba9867a6959b902024e762815
#
_cell.length_a   1.000
_cell.length_b   1.000
_cell.length_c   1.000
_cell.angle_alpha   90.00
_cell.angle_beta   90.00
_cell.angle_gamma   90.00
#
_symmetry.space_group_name_H-M   'P 1'
#
loop_
_entity.id
_entity.type
_entity.pdbx_description
1 polymer ?
#
loop_
_entity_poly.entity_id
_entity_poly.type
_entity_poly.pdbx_seq_one_letter_code
_entity_poly.pdbx_strand_id
1 'polypeptide(L)'
;MSDKEKILIADDSAMNRAILTEMLGDGYELLEAENGRQAVAILQSATDIDLLLLDIMMPEMDGFEVLAMMNKYHWIDEVPVIMISAENASS
;
A
#
# COMPACT_ATOMS: atom_id res chain seq x y z
N MET A 1 -19.91 5.70 12.19
CA MET A 1 -18.68 5.92 11.75
C MET A 1 -17.75 4.86 12.12
N SER A 2 -16.83 4.59 11.33
CA SER A 2 -15.90 3.55 11.59
C SER A 2 -14.75 4.06 12.43
N ASP A 3 -14.38 3.32 13.46
CA ASP A 3 -13.22 3.66 14.24
C ASP A 3 -12.03 2.87 13.78
N LYS A 4 -12.14 2.10 12.72
CA LYS A 4 -11.03 1.29 12.26
C LYS A 4 -10.05 2.13 11.47
N GLU A 5 -8.79 1.84 11.63
CA GLU A 5 -7.77 2.46 10.83
C GLU A 5 -7.79 1.88 9.43
N LYS A 6 -7.45 2.70 8.45
CA LYS A 6 -7.53 2.30 7.05
C LYS A 6 -6.13 2.05 6.53
N ILE A 7 -5.91 0.86 6.01
CA ILE A 7 -4.62 0.43 5.51
C ILE A 7 -4.75 0.11 4.02
N LEU A 8 -3.87 0.70 3.21
CA LEU A 8 -3.81 0.38 1.79
C LEU A 8 -2.67 -0.62 1.58
N ILE A 9 -2.97 -1.73 0.93
CA ILE A 9 -1.99 -2.74 0.61
C ILE A 9 -1.77 -2.72 -0.89
N ALA A 10 -0.57 -2.34 -1.31
CA ALA A 10 -0.21 -2.27 -2.72
C ALA A 10 0.79 -3.37 -3.04
N ASP A 11 0.36 -4.37 -3.78
CA ASP A 11 1.18 -5.52 -4.11
C ASP A 11 0.56 -6.18 -5.33
N ASP A 12 1.36 -6.55 -6.30
CA ASP A 12 0.84 -7.14 -7.54
C ASP A 12 0.42 -8.59 -7.38
N SER A 13 0.79 -9.23 -6.29
CA SER A 13 0.44 -10.62 -6.05
C SER A 13 -0.83 -10.71 -5.25
N ALA A 14 -1.87 -11.29 -5.84
CA ALA A 14 -3.13 -11.50 -5.14
C ALA A 14 -2.93 -12.39 -3.92
N MET A 15 -2.01 -13.34 -4.02
CA MET A 15 -1.73 -14.22 -2.88
C MET A 15 -1.11 -13.44 -1.73
N ASN A 16 -0.15 -12.55 -2.02
CA ASN A 16 0.47 -11.76 -0.98
C ASN A 16 -0.55 -10.83 -0.33
N ARG A 17 -1.43 -10.23 -1.13
CA ARG A 17 -2.47 -9.37 -0.56
C ARG A 17 -3.41 -10.17 0.34
N ALA A 18 -3.74 -11.40 -0.08
CA ALA A 18 -4.60 -12.25 0.74
C ALA A 18 -3.93 -12.62 2.06
N ILE A 19 -2.64 -12.93 2.02
CA ILE A 19 -1.89 -13.27 3.23
C ILE A 19 -1.87 -12.07 4.18
N LEU A 20 -1.58 -10.89 3.66
CA LEU A 20 -1.53 -9.70 4.49
C LEU A 20 -2.89 -9.37 5.08
N THR A 21 -3.93 -9.53 4.29
CA THR A 21 -5.29 -9.29 4.75
C THR A 21 -5.65 -10.24 5.90
N GLU A 22 -5.25 -11.49 5.75
CA GLU A 22 -5.52 -12.47 6.77
C GLU A 22 -4.74 -12.15 8.05
N MET A 23 -3.50 -11.74 7.92
CA MET A 23 -2.66 -11.43 9.08
C MET A 23 -3.15 -10.21 9.82
N LEU A 24 -3.67 -9.21 9.11
CA LEU A 24 -4.15 -8.00 9.74
C LEU A 24 -5.51 -8.18 10.40
N GLY A 25 -6.31 -9.08 9.86
CA GLY A 25 -7.59 -9.44 10.48
C GLY A 25 -8.67 -8.39 10.31
N ASP A 26 -9.67 -8.45 11.16
CA ASP A 26 -10.84 -7.61 11.04
C ASP A 26 -10.73 -6.27 11.72
N GLY A 27 -9.62 -6.00 12.37
CA GLY A 27 -9.48 -4.76 13.13
C GLY A 27 -9.20 -3.54 12.29
N TYR A 28 -9.00 -3.71 10.98
CA TYR A 28 -8.66 -2.61 10.08
C TYR A 28 -9.60 -2.59 8.88
N GLU A 29 -9.72 -1.42 8.28
CA GLU A 29 -10.41 -1.31 7.01
C GLU A 29 -9.33 -1.42 5.95
N LEU A 30 -9.39 -2.45 5.11
CA LEU A 30 -8.31 -2.76 4.19
C LEU A 30 -8.69 -2.44 2.76
N LEU A 31 -7.80 -1.74 2.05
CA LEU A 31 -7.95 -1.45 0.64
C LEU A 31 -6.80 -2.12 -0.07
N GLU A 32 -6.99 -2.52 -1.31
CA GLU A 32 -5.97 -3.22 -2.07
C GLU A 32 -5.72 -2.54 -3.40
N ALA A 33 -4.46 -2.50 -3.80
CA ALA A 33 -4.06 -2.03 -5.12
C ALA A 33 -3.16 -3.09 -5.74
N GLU A 34 -3.34 -3.35 -7.02
CA GLU A 34 -2.59 -4.38 -7.72
C GLU A 34 -1.32 -3.86 -8.34
N ASN A 35 -1.17 -2.57 -8.41
CA ASN A 35 0.03 -1.97 -8.99
C ASN A 35 0.16 -0.54 -8.46
N GLY A 36 1.26 0.10 -8.80
CA GLY A 36 1.54 1.43 -8.31
C GLY A 36 0.56 2.48 -8.80
N ARG A 37 0.05 2.31 -10.03
CA ARG A 37 -0.90 3.26 -10.55
C ARG A 37 -2.19 3.25 -9.75
N GLN A 38 -2.67 2.07 -9.41
CA GLN A 38 -3.87 1.95 -8.59
C GLN A 38 -3.62 2.53 -7.20
N ALA A 39 -2.43 2.28 -6.64
CA ALA A 39 -2.10 2.81 -5.33
C ALA A 39 -2.12 4.34 -5.34
N VAL A 40 -1.53 4.95 -6.36
CA VAL A 40 -1.51 6.41 -6.47
C VAL A 40 -2.93 6.94 -6.65
N ALA A 41 -3.75 6.27 -7.42
CA ALA A 41 -5.14 6.70 -7.64
C ALA A 41 -5.92 6.68 -6.33
N ILE A 42 -5.71 5.65 -5.52
CA ILE A 42 -6.39 5.55 -4.23
C ILE A 42 -5.87 6.63 -3.28
N LEU A 43 -4.56 6.82 -3.22
CA LEU A 43 -3.98 7.85 -2.35
C LEU A 43 -4.45 9.25 -2.74
N GLN A 44 -4.66 9.46 -4.03
CA GLN A 44 -5.09 10.75 -4.51
C GLN A 44 -6.54 11.03 -4.14
N SER A 45 -7.38 10.02 -4.13
CA SER A 45 -8.81 10.21 -3.88
C SER A 45 -9.21 9.97 -2.43
N ALA A 46 -8.47 9.17 -1.70
CA ALA A 46 -8.80 8.86 -0.31
C ALA A 46 -7.90 9.67 0.59
N THR A 47 -8.46 10.45 1.48
CA THR A 47 -7.65 11.34 2.30
C THR A 47 -7.44 10.81 3.70
N ASP A 48 -7.92 9.63 4.01
CA ASP A 48 -7.87 9.09 5.35
C ASP A 48 -7.14 7.76 5.44
N ILE A 49 -6.18 7.53 4.56
CA ILE A 49 -5.35 6.33 4.64
C ILE A 49 -4.40 6.50 5.83
N ASP A 50 -4.40 5.54 6.72
CA ASP A 50 -3.58 5.59 7.93
C ASP A 50 -2.23 4.91 7.76
N LEU A 51 -2.11 3.99 6.81
CA LEU A 51 -0.87 3.28 6.58
C LEU A 51 -0.86 2.71 5.18
N LEU A 52 0.27 2.75 4.52
CA LEU A 52 0.47 2.13 3.21
C LEU A 52 1.50 1.02 3.34
N LEU A 53 1.11 -0.21 3.01
CA LEU A 53 2.05 -1.31 2.86
C LEU A 53 2.35 -1.41 1.37
N LEU A 54 3.58 -1.15 0.99
CA LEU A 54 3.93 -0.93 -0.41
C LEU A 54 4.99 -1.91 -0.86
N ASP A 55 4.64 -2.75 -1.82
CA ASP A 55 5.59 -3.67 -2.42
C ASP A 55 6.55 -2.88 -3.31
N ILE A 56 7.79 -3.26 -3.30
CA ILE A 56 8.81 -2.62 -4.11
C ILE A 56 8.65 -3.00 -5.58
N MET A 57 8.42 -4.28 -5.86
CA MET A 57 8.40 -4.77 -7.22
C MET A 57 6.98 -4.90 -7.74
N MET A 58 6.56 -3.98 -8.56
CA MET A 58 5.23 -4.02 -9.16
C MET A 58 5.31 -3.60 -10.61
N PRO A 59 4.42 -4.08 -11.45
CA PRO A 59 4.41 -3.65 -12.84
C PRO A 59 3.87 -2.23 -12.97
N GLU A 60 4.14 -1.61 -14.07
CA GLU A 60 3.66 -0.28 -14.43
C GLU A 60 4.26 0.83 -13.59
N MET A 61 4.18 0.78 -12.31
CA MET A 61 4.77 1.77 -11.44
C MET A 61 5.20 1.03 -10.18
N ASP A 62 6.50 0.97 -9.94
CA ASP A 62 7.02 0.21 -8.80
C ASP A 62 6.93 1.01 -7.51
N GLY A 63 7.35 0.41 -6.41
CA GLY A 63 7.22 1.04 -5.10
C GLY A 63 8.03 2.32 -4.97
N PHE A 64 9.20 2.37 -5.59
CA PHE A 64 10.02 3.59 -5.51
C PHE A 64 9.36 4.72 -6.28
N GLU A 65 8.69 4.41 -7.38
CA GLU A 65 7.97 5.42 -8.15
C GLU A 65 6.77 5.94 -7.38
N VAL A 66 6.09 5.07 -6.65
CA VAL A 66 4.98 5.49 -5.79
C VAL A 66 5.50 6.44 -4.72
N LEU A 67 6.64 6.10 -4.09
CA LEU A 67 7.23 6.96 -3.08
C LEU A 67 7.60 8.32 -3.65
N ALA A 68 8.12 8.34 -4.87
CA ALA A 68 8.47 9.60 -5.52
C ALA A 68 7.24 10.49 -5.70
N MET A 69 6.12 9.89 -6.09
CA MET A 69 4.88 10.63 -6.21
C MET A 69 4.39 11.14 -4.87
N MET A 70 4.51 10.32 -3.84
CA MET A 70 4.09 10.70 -2.50
C MET A 70 4.92 11.87 -1.98
N ASN A 71 6.21 11.87 -2.29
CA ASN A 71 7.06 13.00 -1.92
C ASN A 71 6.70 14.24 -2.70
N LYS A 72 6.45 14.09 -3.99
CA LYS A 72 6.14 15.22 -4.84
C LYS A 72 4.90 15.96 -4.39
N TYR A 73 3.90 15.21 -3.95
CA TYR A 73 2.63 15.80 -3.55
C TYR A 73 2.48 15.89 -2.03
N HIS A 74 3.53 15.61 -1.29
CA HIS A 74 3.55 15.70 0.18
C HIS A 74 2.61 14.73 0.88
N TRP A 75 2.18 13.69 0.20
CA TRP A 75 1.35 12.66 0.84
C TRP A 75 2.16 11.90 1.89
N ILE A 76 3.49 11.81 1.68
CA ILE A 76 4.36 11.08 2.59
C ILE A 76 4.33 11.68 3.98
N ASP A 77 3.96 12.95 4.10
CA ASP A 77 3.91 13.61 5.41
C ASP A 77 2.70 13.18 6.21
N GLU A 78 1.71 12.59 5.55
CA GLU A 78 0.47 12.21 6.21
C GLU A 78 0.24 10.73 6.26
N VAL A 79 0.87 9.95 5.41
CA VAL A 79 0.63 8.52 5.31
C VAL A 79 1.94 7.78 5.56
N PRO A 80 2.09 7.14 6.70
CA PRO A 80 3.27 6.31 6.95
C PRO A 80 3.33 5.18 5.94
N VAL A 81 4.53 4.84 5.51
CA VAL A 81 4.73 3.81 4.50
C VAL A 81 5.67 2.75 5.03
N ILE A 82 5.30 1.50 4.87
CA ILE A 82 6.17 0.38 5.13
C ILE A 82 6.42 -0.31 3.80
N MET A 83 7.68 -0.30 3.37
CA MET A 83 8.05 -0.98 2.13
C MET A 83 8.20 -2.46 2.44
N ILE A 84 7.63 -3.30 1.58
CA ILE A 84 7.75 -4.73 1.75
C ILE A 84 8.29 -5.33 0.47
N SER A 85 8.99 -6.42 0.59
CA SER A 85 9.53 -7.10 -0.57
C SER A 85 9.24 -8.57 -0.45
N ALA A 86 8.50 -9.06 -1.37
CA ALA A 86 8.21 -10.44 -1.40
C ALA A 86 9.37 -11.26 -1.81
N GLU A 87 10.42 -10.64 -2.34
CA GLU A 87 11.44 -11.35 -2.75
C GLU A 87 12.28 -11.69 -1.79
N ASN A 88 12.49 -12.06 -1.32
CA ASN A 88 13.31 -12.29 -0.37
C ASN A 88 14.14 -13.08 -0.45
N ALA A 89 14.39 -13.22 -0.48
CA ALA A 89 15.08 -13.68 -0.38
C ALA A 89 15.54 -14.71 -0.10
N SER A 90 15.61 -15.19 -0.30
CA SER A 90 16.00 -16.09 -0.02
C SER A 90 16.99 -16.36 -0.10
N SER A 91 17.23 -16.19 -0.17
CA SER A 91 18.13 -16.27 -0.31
C SER A 91 18.73 -16.68 -0.07
#